data_2ad19bf0190d4bad70ed60e22953dfc3
#
_entry.id   2ad19bf0190d4bad70ed60e22953dfc3
#
_cell.length_a   1.000
_cell.length_b   1.000
_cell.length_c   1.000
_cell.angle_alpha   90.00
_cell.angle_beta   90.00
_cell.angle_gamma   90.00
#
_symmetry.space_group_name_H-M   'P 1'
#
loop_
_entity.id
_entity.type
_entity.pdbx_description
1 polymer ?
#
loop_
_entity_poly.entity_id
_entity_poly.type
_entity_poly.pdbx_seq_one_letter_code
_entity_poly.pdbx_strand_id
1 'polypeptide(L)'
;MSRVRRSAFTLIELLVVIAIIAILIGLLLPAVQKVREAAARAKCQNNLKQMALAGHNYESTFGRLPPGGMTTTYPPRTVGAGGLTYMGVFPFLLPYMEQDNVYRLIDTTVVPPYPNGQPGVSFDPDSALPTGTAPWWNNTVNLNLAYSKIPILLCPSDNPFDNNYSFVCVFTLDCLTLEGIGYNAYTSAQGRQMGRTNYLPCGGAIGNALCNGMPDPFWVRYKGVFTDRSKNKLGALYDGTANTFMFGEYIGAPQTGQHTWAGGWFGACNMATAWAIPEPGDWYTYNSKHTAVVQFAMCDGSVQRVRQGVGANGNNIAWFTGDWYNYQRASGFQDGQVVNLTQLGIN
;
A
#
# COMPACT_ATOMS: atom_id res chain seq x y z
N MET A 1 -63.68 -0.28 -41.36
CA MET A 1 -62.29 0.04 -41.01
C MET A 1 -62.29 1.27 -40.13
N SER A 2 -62.08 1.11 -38.82
CA SER A 2 -62.06 2.21 -37.84
C SER A 2 -60.70 2.91 -37.96
N ARG A 3 -60.70 4.22 -38.34
CA ARG A 3 -59.48 5.04 -38.33
C ARG A 3 -59.12 5.36 -36.86
N VAL A 4 -58.06 4.74 -36.37
CA VAL A 4 -57.43 5.11 -35.09
C VAL A 4 -56.90 6.55 -35.25
N ARG A 5 -57.49 7.50 -34.53
CA ARG A 5 -56.98 8.89 -34.41
C ARG A 5 -55.63 8.81 -33.67
N ARG A 6 -54.53 9.05 -34.33
CA ARG A 6 -53.23 9.28 -33.73
C ARG A 6 -53.27 10.68 -33.09
N SER A 7 -53.19 10.77 -31.79
CA SER A 7 -52.95 12.05 -31.11
C SER A 7 -51.59 12.60 -31.51
N ALA A 8 -51.55 13.80 -32.04
CA ALA A 8 -50.31 14.48 -32.35
C ALA A 8 -49.75 15.13 -31.05
N PHE A 9 -48.48 14.90 -30.81
CA PHE A 9 -47.78 15.47 -29.66
C PHE A 9 -47.49 16.97 -29.90
N THR A 10 -47.82 17.81 -28.94
CA THR A 10 -47.59 19.27 -29.05
C THR A 10 -46.14 19.60 -28.68
N LEU A 11 -45.60 20.69 -29.25
CA LEU A 11 -44.23 21.17 -28.93
C LEU A 11 -44.11 21.54 -27.43
N ILE A 12 -45.19 22.05 -26.83
CA ILE A 12 -45.21 22.40 -25.39
C ILE A 12 -45.11 21.14 -24.52
N GLU A 13 -45.86 20.08 -24.84
CA GLU A 13 -45.76 18.82 -24.09
C GLU A 13 -44.36 18.23 -24.14
N LEU A 14 -43.68 18.27 -25.29
CA LEU A 14 -42.29 17.83 -25.42
C LEU A 14 -41.36 18.71 -24.57
N LEU A 15 -41.51 20.04 -24.62
CA LEU A 15 -40.67 20.99 -23.91
C LEU A 15 -40.77 20.83 -22.40
N VAL A 16 -42.00 20.65 -21.87
CA VAL A 16 -42.21 20.40 -20.43
C VAL A 16 -41.55 19.09 -19.98
N VAL A 17 -41.68 18.03 -20.76
CA VAL A 17 -41.04 16.74 -20.41
C VAL A 17 -39.51 16.86 -20.36
N ILE A 18 -38.89 17.48 -21.38
CA ILE A 18 -37.43 17.65 -21.35
C ILE A 18 -36.97 18.58 -20.22
N ALA A 19 -37.74 19.59 -19.85
CA ALA A 19 -37.45 20.46 -18.72
C ALA A 19 -37.48 19.70 -17.38
N ILE A 20 -38.50 18.85 -17.17
CA ILE A 20 -38.58 18.00 -15.98
C ILE A 20 -37.43 17.02 -15.91
N ILE A 21 -37.09 16.33 -17.04
CA ILE A 21 -35.96 15.41 -17.12
C ILE A 21 -34.64 16.12 -16.79
N ALA A 22 -34.44 17.34 -17.35
CA ALA A 22 -33.21 18.11 -17.10
C ALA A 22 -33.06 18.47 -15.62
N ILE A 23 -34.16 18.88 -14.95
CA ILE A 23 -34.15 19.17 -13.50
C ILE A 23 -33.83 17.89 -12.70
N LEU A 24 -34.47 16.77 -13.02
CA LEU A 24 -34.26 15.52 -12.31
C LEU A 24 -32.81 15.04 -12.47
N ILE A 25 -32.24 15.06 -13.70
CA ILE A 25 -30.86 14.71 -13.95
C ILE A 25 -29.89 15.65 -13.21
N GLY A 26 -30.17 16.96 -13.24
CA GLY A 26 -29.39 18.00 -12.57
C GLY A 26 -29.29 17.78 -11.04
N LEU A 27 -30.35 17.29 -10.41
CA LEU A 27 -30.36 16.96 -8.98
C LEU A 27 -29.79 15.60 -8.66
N LEU A 28 -30.00 14.60 -9.53
CA LEU A 28 -29.57 13.22 -9.28
C LEU A 28 -28.07 13.02 -9.53
N LEU A 29 -27.48 13.67 -10.53
CA LEU A 29 -26.08 13.45 -10.91
C LEU A 29 -25.08 13.70 -9.77
N PRO A 30 -25.14 14.85 -9.03
CA PRO A 30 -24.25 15.07 -7.90
C PRO A 30 -24.48 14.07 -6.74
N ALA A 31 -25.74 13.68 -6.52
CA ALA A 31 -26.07 12.72 -5.47
C ALA A 31 -25.49 11.33 -5.77
N VAL A 32 -25.66 10.86 -7.01
CA VAL A 32 -25.09 9.57 -7.46
C VAL A 32 -23.57 9.54 -7.37
N GLN A 33 -22.89 10.65 -7.72
CA GLN A 33 -21.43 10.74 -7.60
C GLN A 33 -20.98 10.63 -6.14
N LYS A 34 -21.65 11.32 -5.20
CA LYS A 34 -21.34 11.19 -3.75
C LYS A 34 -21.55 9.78 -3.23
N VAL A 35 -22.62 9.12 -3.64
CA VAL A 35 -22.89 7.71 -3.23
C VAL A 35 -21.83 6.77 -3.78
N ARG A 36 -21.44 6.92 -5.04
CA ARG A 36 -20.36 6.11 -5.65
C ARG A 36 -19.03 6.28 -4.92
N GLU A 37 -18.66 7.52 -4.59
CA GLU A 37 -17.42 7.79 -3.85
C GLU A 37 -17.48 7.19 -2.43
N ALA A 38 -18.62 7.31 -1.73
CA ALA A 38 -18.79 6.69 -0.42
C ALA A 38 -18.69 5.16 -0.49
N ALA A 39 -19.28 4.54 -1.50
CA ALA A 39 -19.18 3.09 -1.72
C ALA A 39 -17.76 2.65 -2.06
N ALA A 40 -17.06 3.39 -2.91
CA ALA A 40 -15.66 3.13 -3.24
C ALA A 40 -14.75 3.23 -2.00
N ARG A 41 -14.94 4.28 -1.18
CA ARG A 41 -14.22 4.46 0.09
C ARG A 41 -14.48 3.32 1.06
N ALA A 42 -15.73 2.88 1.21
CA ALA A 42 -16.08 1.74 2.05
C ALA A 42 -15.43 0.44 1.55
N LYS A 43 -15.32 0.25 0.24
CA LYS A 43 -14.61 -0.90 -0.34
C LYS A 43 -13.11 -0.85 -0.05
N CYS A 44 -12.44 0.31 -0.19
CA CYS A 44 -11.03 0.47 0.13
C CYS A 44 -10.78 0.21 1.63
N GLN A 45 -11.67 0.72 2.51
CA GLN A 45 -11.63 0.43 3.94
C GLN A 45 -11.73 -1.06 4.23
N ASN A 46 -12.64 -1.77 3.54
CA ASN A 46 -12.78 -3.22 3.71
C ASN A 46 -11.55 -3.99 3.20
N ASN A 47 -10.94 -3.56 2.09
CA ASN A 47 -9.70 -4.15 1.60
C ASN A 47 -8.57 -4.02 2.64
N LEU A 48 -8.37 -2.83 3.21
CA LEU A 48 -7.39 -2.60 4.29
C LEU A 48 -7.67 -3.49 5.50
N LYS A 49 -8.94 -3.63 5.90
CA LYS A 49 -9.34 -4.51 7.01
C LYS A 49 -9.00 -5.97 6.72
N GLN A 50 -9.24 -6.44 5.51
CA GLN A 50 -8.91 -7.83 5.10
C GLN A 50 -7.39 -8.06 5.10
N MET A 51 -6.59 -7.08 4.67
CA MET A 51 -5.13 -7.18 4.73
C MET A 51 -4.61 -7.21 6.18
N ALA A 52 -5.17 -6.39 7.07
CA ALA A 52 -4.82 -6.45 8.49
C ALA A 52 -5.18 -7.79 9.09
N LEU A 53 -6.39 -8.31 8.81
CA LEU A 53 -6.82 -9.63 9.26
C LEU A 53 -5.90 -10.74 8.72
N ALA A 54 -5.46 -10.64 7.46
CA ALA A 54 -4.48 -11.57 6.90
C ALA A 54 -3.15 -11.53 7.67
N GLY A 55 -2.68 -10.35 8.10
CA GLY A 55 -1.52 -10.20 8.96
C GLY A 55 -1.70 -10.86 10.32
N HIS A 56 -2.87 -10.71 10.96
CA HIS A 56 -3.21 -11.41 12.22
C HIS A 56 -3.22 -12.93 12.05
N ASN A 57 -3.82 -13.43 10.96
CA ASN A 57 -3.88 -14.87 10.68
C ASN A 57 -2.48 -15.44 10.42
N TYR A 58 -1.63 -14.69 9.72
CA TYR A 58 -0.22 -15.06 9.53
C TYR A 58 0.49 -15.13 10.89
N GLU A 59 0.34 -14.11 11.76
CA GLU A 59 0.95 -14.12 13.09
C GLU A 59 0.44 -15.28 13.96
N SER A 60 -0.85 -15.58 13.90
CA SER A 60 -1.42 -16.72 14.61
C SER A 60 -0.78 -18.05 14.18
N THR A 61 -0.40 -18.15 12.91
CA THR A 61 0.21 -19.36 12.34
C THR A 61 1.71 -19.46 12.64
N PHE A 62 2.45 -18.34 12.53
CA PHE A 62 3.90 -18.32 12.60
C PHE A 62 4.47 -17.67 13.87
N GLY A 63 3.61 -17.17 14.76
CA GLY A 63 4.00 -16.50 16.00
C GLY A 63 4.65 -15.13 15.80
N ARG A 64 4.56 -14.56 14.58
CA ARG A 64 5.10 -13.24 14.20
C ARG A 64 4.42 -12.72 12.93
N LEU A 65 4.47 -11.43 12.70
CA LEU A 65 4.07 -10.81 11.44
C LEU A 65 5.01 -11.22 10.30
N PRO A 66 4.54 -11.21 9.03
CA PRO A 66 5.44 -11.38 7.89
C PRO A 66 6.44 -10.22 7.83
N PRO A 67 7.61 -10.43 7.20
CA PRO A 67 8.57 -9.34 6.98
C PRO A 67 7.97 -8.31 6.03
N GLY A 68 8.29 -7.03 6.23
CA GLY A 68 7.90 -5.95 5.33
C GLY A 68 8.56 -6.04 3.95
N GLY A 69 9.64 -6.79 3.84
CA GLY A 69 10.33 -7.06 2.60
C GLY A 69 11.56 -7.95 2.80
N MET A 70 12.06 -8.49 1.68
CA MET A 70 13.26 -9.33 1.63
C MET A 70 14.31 -8.66 0.75
N THR A 71 14.67 -7.39 1.11
CA THR A 71 15.43 -6.52 0.22
C THR A 71 16.90 -6.38 0.54
N THR A 72 17.31 -6.56 1.80
CA THR A 72 18.71 -6.34 2.19
C THR A 72 19.30 -7.53 2.92
N THR A 73 20.58 -7.81 2.63
CA THR A 73 21.46 -8.46 3.60
C THR A 73 22.17 -7.36 4.35
N TYR A 74 22.19 -7.42 5.67
CA TYR A 74 22.98 -6.49 6.45
C TYR A 74 24.49 -6.82 6.34
N PRO A 75 25.41 -5.86 6.16
CA PRO A 75 25.16 -4.44 5.85
C PRO A 75 24.59 -4.23 4.45
N PRO A 76 23.81 -3.14 4.25
CA PRO A 76 23.21 -2.86 2.95
C PRO A 76 24.31 -2.72 1.90
N ARG A 77 24.31 -3.61 0.93
CA ARG A 77 25.23 -3.57 -0.19
C ARG A 77 24.50 -3.25 -1.47
N THR A 78 25.18 -2.59 -2.34
CA THR A 78 24.76 -2.12 -3.66
C THR A 78 23.70 -3.02 -4.31
N VAL A 79 22.68 -2.42 -4.86
CA VAL A 79 21.71 -3.06 -5.76
C VAL A 79 22.47 -3.96 -6.75
N GLY A 80 22.26 -5.28 -6.64
CA GLY A 80 22.98 -6.26 -7.47
C GLY A 80 23.97 -7.16 -6.72
N ALA A 81 24.31 -6.90 -5.45
CA ALA A 81 25.12 -7.83 -4.64
C ALA A 81 24.22 -8.96 -4.11
N GLY A 82 24.51 -10.17 -4.49
CA GLY A 82 23.73 -11.39 -4.36
C GLY A 82 23.02 -11.64 -3.03
N GLY A 83 21.89 -12.32 -3.11
CA GLY A 83 21.06 -12.72 -1.98
C GLY A 83 19.84 -11.84 -1.72
N LEU A 84 19.43 -10.97 -2.65
CA LEU A 84 18.29 -10.08 -2.50
C LEU A 84 17.13 -10.56 -3.38
N THR A 85 16.05 -11.04 -2.77
CA THR A 85 14.87 -11.45 -3.54
C THR A 85 13.96 -10.30 -3.88
N TYR A 86 13.99 -9.20 -3.13
CA TYR A 86 13.10 -8.04 -3.28
C TYR A 86 11.60 -8.40 -3.23
N MET A 87 11.26 -9.47 -2.55
CA MET A 87 9.87 -9.87 -2.34
C MET A 87 9.25 -9.03 -1.23
N GLY A 88 8.05 -8.50 -1.48
CA GLY A 88 7.29 -7.69 -0.53
C GLY A 88 6.45 -8.53 0.44
N VAL A 89 5.55 -7.85 1.17
CA VAL A 89 4.71 -8.46 2.20
C VAL A 89 3.57 -9.30 1.63
N PHE A 90 2.99 -8.90 0.50
CA PHE A 90 1.76 -9.53 -0.01
C PHE A 90 1.91 -10.99 -0.41
N PRO A 91 3.01 -11.44 -1.02
CA PRO A 91 3.22 -12.88 -1.27
C PRO A 91 3.04 -13.75 -0.02
N PHE A 92 3.42 -13.28 1.17
CA PHE A 92 3.23 -14.00 2.43
C PHE A 92 1.76 -14.03 2.89
N LEU A 93 0.99 -13.03 2.51
CA LEU A 93 -0.40 -12.84 2.94
C LEU A 93 -1.43 -13.46 2.00
N LEU A 94 -1.03 -13.85 0.78
CA LEU A 94 -1.95 -14.40 -0.23
C LEU A 94 -2.84 -15.53 0.29
N PRO A 95 -2.34 -16.54 1.05
CA PRO A 95 -3.18 -17.63 1.56
C PRO A 95 -4.27 -17.14 2.51
N TYR A 96 -4.02 -16.04 3.22
CA TYR A 96 -4.94 -15.44 4.19
C TYR A 96 -5.87 -14.38 3.58
N MET A 97 -5.74 -14.12 2.26
CA MET A 97 -6.58 -13.21 1.48
C MET A 97 -7.37 -13.94 0.40
N GLU A 98 -7.60 -15.22 0.58
CA GLU A 98 -8.31 -16.09 -0.39
C GLU A 98 -7.61 -16.14 -1.78
N GLN A 99 -6.29 -15.96 -1.80
CA GLN A 99 -5.47 -16.01 -3.02
C GLN A 99 -4.50 -17.20 -3.01
N ASP A 100 -4.90 -18.34 -2.42
CA ASP A 100 -4.09 -19.55 -2.34
C ASP A 100 -3.74 -20.12 -3.74
N ASN A 101 -4.62 -19.93 -4.71
CA ASN A 101 -4.39 -20.27 -6.11
C ASN A 101 -3.19 -19.51 -6.73
N VAL A 102 -3.00 -18.24 -6.37
CA VAL A 102 -1.85 -17.43 -6.81
C VAL A 102 -0.60 -17.83 -6.01
N TYR A 103 -0.76 -18.02 -4.69
CA TYR A 103 0.33 -18.38 -3.79
C TYR A 103 1.06 -19.66 -4.22
N ARG A 104 0.31 -20.72 -4.58
CA ARG A 104 0.87 -22.03 -5.00
C ARG A 104 1.66 -21.99 -6.31
N LEU A 105 1.53 -20.93 -7.09
CA LEU A 105 2.27 -20.74 -8.34
C LEU A 105 3.61 -20.03 -8.12
N ILE A 106 3.90 -19.54 -6.91
CA ILE A 106 5.18 -18.88 -6.63
C ILE A 106 6.30 -19.91 -6.72
N ASP A 107 7.28 -19.63 -7.58
CA ASP A 107 8.49 -20.43 -7.64
C ASP A 107 9.41 -20.11 -6.46
N THR A 108 9.52 -21.05 -5.55
CA THR A 108 10.30 -20.93 -4.31
C THR A 108 11.80 -21.14 -4.48
N THR A 109 12.29 -21.45 -5.69
CA THR A 109 13.72 -21.65 -5.93
C THR A 109 14.54 -20.35 -5.83
N VAL A 110 13.90 -19.21 -6.03
CA VAL A 110 14.49 -17.86 -5.96
C VAL A 110 13.95 -17.03 -4.79
N VAL A 111 13.10 -17.59 -3.97
CA VAL A 111 12.63 -17.02 -2.71
C VAL A 111 13.07 -17.96 -1.59
N PRO A 112 13.26 -17.47 -0.35
CA PRO A 112 13.77 -18.31 0.73
C PRO A 112 12.95 -19.59 0.87
N PRO A 113 13.58 -20.79 0.77
CA PRO A 113 12.86 -22.04 0.97
C PRO A 113 12.40 -22.15 2.42
N TYR A 114 11.32 -22.86 2.62
CA TYR A 114 10.84 -23.20 3.95
C TYR A 114 11.83 -24.13 4.68
N PRO A 115 11.98 -24.07 6.01
CA PRO A 115 12.92 -24.88 6.76
C PRO A 115 12.80 -26.39 6.55
N ASN A 116 11.66 -26.88 6.07
CA ASN A 116 11.34 -28.30 5.94
C ASN A 116 11.12 -28.78 4.49
N GLY A 117 11.45 -27.96 3.48
CA GLY A 117 11.41 -28.41 2.07
C GLY A 117 10.02 -28.77 1.53
N GLN A 118 8.94 -28.37 2.19
CA GLN A 118 7.57 -28.66 1.76
C GLN A 118 7.12 -27.64 0.71
N PRO A 119 6.83 -28.04 -0.53
CA PRO A 119 6.24 -27.13 -1.52
C PRO A 119 4.89 -26.60 -1.04
N GLY A 120 4.67 -25.30 -1.11
CA GLY A 120 3.37 -24.68 -0.86
C GLY A 120 3.10 -24.24 0.58
N VAL A 121 4.06 -24.30 1.49
CA VAL A 121 3.90 -23.89 2.87
C VAL A 121 4.92 -22.84 3.25
N SER A 122 4.53 -21.57 3.16
CA SER A 122 5.19 -20.40 3.74
C SER A 122 6.71 -20.25 3.50
N PHE A 123 7.12 -19.06 3.15
CA PHE A 123 8.53 -18.68 3.04
C PHE A 123 9.14 -18.46 4.42
N ASP A 124 10.32 -18.99 4.67
CA ASP A 124 11.06 -18.70 5.90
C ASP A 124 11.91 -17.43 5.73
N PRO A 125 11.51 -16.32 6.34
CA PRO A 125 12.29 -15.09 6.28
C PRO A 125 13.61 -15.18 7.06
N ASP A 126 13.84 -16.27 7.81
CA ASP A 126 15.04 -16.51 8.60
C ASP A 126 16.09 -17.35 7.85
N SER A 127 15.68 -18.02 6.78
CA SER A 127 16.64 -18.78 5.99
C SER A 127 17.64 -17.83 5.34
N ALA A 128 18.91 -18.16 5.47
CA ALA A 128 19.96 -17.49 4.71
C ALA A 128 19.70 -17.73 3.22
N LEU A 129 19.51 -16.65 2.46
CA LEU A 129 19.45 -16.77 1.00
C LEU A 129 20.81 -17.26 0.49
N PRO A 130 20.84 -18.24 -0.40
CA PRO A 130 22.07 -18.64 -1.04
C PRO A 130 22.78 -17.43 -1.65
N THR A 131 24.11 -17.38 -1.51
CA THR A 131 24.93 -16.34 -2.14
C THR A 131 24.66 -16.37 -3.64
N GLY A 132 24.23 -15.23 -4.22
CA GLY A 132 23.91 -15.16 -5.65
C GLY A 132 22.43 -15.35 -5.99
N THR A 133 21.52 -15.43 -5.01
CA THR A 133 20.07 -15.41 -5.29
C THR A 133 19.71 -14.15 -6.04
N ALA A 134 19.13 -14.32 -7.22
CA ALA A 134 18.70 -13.22 -8.06
C ALA A 134 17.39 -12.60 -7.57
N PRO A 135 17.12 -11.34 -7.90
CA PRO A 135 15.81 -10.73 -7.68
C PRO A 135 14.67 -11.57 -8.29
N TRP A 136 13.48 -11.55 -7.64
CA TRP A 136 12.34 -12.37 -8.06
C TRP A 136 11.92 -12.16 -9.53
N TRP A 137 12.14 -10.98 -10.08
CA TRP A 137 11.82 -10.67 -11.48
C TRP A 137 12.78 -11.25 -12.51
N ASN A 138 13.92 -11.79 -12.09
CA ASN A 138 14.83 -12.57 -12.96
C ASN A 138 14.34 -14.01 -13.14
N ASN A 139 13.40 -14.47 -12.31
CA ASN A 139 12.71 -15.73 -12.47
C ASN A 139 11.47 -15.55 -13.34
N THR A 140 11.40 -16.22 -14.47
CA THR A 140 10.32 -16.07 -15.45
C THR A 140 8.95 -16.48 -14.88
N VAL A 141 8.90 -17.48 -13.98
CA VAL A 141 7.65 -17.95 -13.37
C VAL A 141 7.11 -16.86 -12.45
N ASN A 142 7.92 -16.34 -11.54
CA ASN A 142 7.51 -15.27 -10.63
C ASN A 142 7.21 -13.96 -11.36
N LEU A 143 7.95 -13.64 -12.42
CA LEU A 143 7.65 -12.45 -13.23
C LEU A 143 6.29 -12.57 -13.93
N ASN A 144 5.98 -13.72 -14.52
CA ASN A 144 4.68 -13.95 -15.13
C ASN A 144 3.55 -13.95 -14.09
N LEU A 145 3.81 -14.48 -12.90
CA LEU A 145 2.86 -14.46 -11.80
C LEU A 145 2.58 -13.03 -11.32
N ALA A 146 3.61 -12.19 -11.28
CA ALA A 146 3.50 -10.79 -10.86
C ALA A 146 2.61 -9.94 -11.81
N TYR A 147 2.27 -10.42 -13.00
CA TYR A 147 1.27 -9.79 -13.88
C TYR A 147 -0.18 -10.05 -13.42
N SER A 148 -0.40 -10.98 -12.48
CA SER A 148 -1.74 -11.28 -11.97
C SER A 148 -2.36 -10.06 -11.30
N LYS A 149 -3.64 -9.80 -11.60
CA LYS A 149 -4.42 -8.74 -10.96
C LYS A 149 -5.14 -9.34 -9.76
N ILE A 150 -4.86 -8.80 -8.58
CA ILE A 150 -5.45 -9.24 -7.32
C ILE A 150 -6.46 -8.18 -6.87
N PRO A 151 -7.78 -8.43 -6.98
CA PRO A 151 -8.80 -7.40 -6.79
C PRO A 151 -8.78 -6.74 -5.41
N ILE A 152 -8.46 -7.48 -4.36
CA ILE A 152 -8.38 -6.95 -2.99
C ILE A 152 -7.27 -5.92 -2.80
N LEU A 153 -6.24 -5.94 -3.66
CA LEU A 153 -5.13 -4.98 -3.63
C LEU A 153 -5.42 -3.71 -4.44
N LEU A 154 -6.62 -3.56 -5.00
CA LEU A 154 -7.00 -2.43 -5.85
C LEU A 154 -8.08 -1.59 -5.18
N CYS A 155 -7.88 -0.28 -5.15
CA CYS A 155 -8.88 0.68 -4.71
C CYS A 155 -9.79 1.06 -5.90
N PRO A 156 -11.13 0.94 -5.80
CA PRO A 156 -12.03 1.25 -6.90
C PRO A 156 -12.11 2.74 -7.26
N SER A 157 -11.59 3.64 -6.42
CA SER A 157 -11.48 5.07 -6.73
C SER A 157 -10.25 5.41 -7.58
N ASP A 158 -9.35 4.44 -7.78
CA ASP A 158 -8.14 4.61 -8.57
C ASP A 158 -8.05 3.57 -9.68
N ASN A 159 -7.40 3.93 -10.80
CA ASN A 159 -7.01 3.00 -11.84
C ASN A 159 -5.48 2.98 -11.99
N PRO A 160 -4.77 2.17 -11.19
CA PRO A 160 -3.32 2.17 -11.23
C PRO A 160 -2.75 1.64 -12.56
N PHE A 161 -3.58 1.05 -13.44
CA PHE A 161 -3.17 0.55 -14.76
C PHE A 161 -3.06 1.64 -15.83
N ASP A 162 -3.54 2.85 -15.56
CA ASP A 162 -3.32 4.01 -16.43
C ASP A 162 -1.86 4.48 -16.42
N ASN A 163 -1.06 3.96 -15.52
CA ASN A 163 0.36 4.27 -15.39
C ASN A 163 1.23 3.55 -16.41
N ASN A 164 2.25 4.25 -16.90
CA ASN A 164 3.23 3.69 -17.81
C ASN A 164 4.35 2.92 -17.07
N TYR A 165 4.55 3.19 -15.78
CA TYR A 165 5.65 2.65 -14.99
C TYR A 165 5.13 1.82 -13.83
N SER A 166 5.84 0.74 -13.50
CA SER A 166 5.58 -0.05 -12.32
C SER A 166 6.84 -0.25 -11.52
N PHE A 167 6.76 0.05 -10.22
CA PHE A 167 7.75 -0.45 -9.30
C PHE A 167 7.67 -1.97 -9.24
N VAL A 168 8.78 -2.63 -9.45
CA VAL A 168 8.92 -4.07 -9.20
C VAL A 168 9.32 -4.34 -7.76
N CYS A 169 9.93 -3.36 -7.09
CA CYS A 169 10.09 -3.30 -5.64
C CYS A 169 10.18 -1.84 -5.19
N VAL A 170 9.70 -1.59 -3.98
CA VAL A 170 9.86 -0.34 -3.22
C VAL A 170 10.30 -0.74 -1.82
N PHE A 171 11.34 -0.13 -1.30
CA PHE A 171 11.90 -0.46 0.01
C PHE A 171 12.57 0.77 0.64
N THR A 172 12.71 0.76 1.95
CA THR A 172 13.46 1.80 2.67
C THR A 172 14.96 1.52 2.63
N LEU A 173 15.73 2.59 2.46
CA LEU A 173 17.19 2.56 2.53
C LEU A 173 17.64 3.03 3.91
N ASP A 174 18.39 2.19 4.59
CA ASP A 174 18.92 2.47 5.91
C ASP A 174 20.40 2.88 5.79
N CYS A 175 20.73 4.17 5.78
CA CYS A 175 22.09 4.65 6.07
C CYS A 175 22.25 6.17 6.16
N LEU A 176 23.27 6.64 6.87
CA LEU A 176 23.61 8.03 7.15
C LEU A 176 23.81 8.95 5.92
N THR A 177 24.10 8.38 4.75
CA THR A 177 24.33 9.15 3.54
C THR A 177 23.23 8.99 2.48
N LEU A 178 22.31 8.04 2.67
CA LEU A 178 21.27 7.69 1.72
C LEU A 178 19.98 7.27 2.47
N GLU A 179 19.57 8.09 3.47
CA GLU A 179 18.21 7.94 4.00
C GLU A 179 17.23 8.20 2.87
N GLY A 180 16.47 7.17 2.50
CA GLY A 180 15.62 7.30 1.33
C GLY A 180 14.76 6.08 1.07
N ILE A 181 14.05 6.17 -0.03
CA ILE A 181 13.31 5.06 -0.60
C ILE A 181 14.05 4.57 -1.84
N GLY A 182 14.46 3.31 -1.80
CA GLY A 182 15.00 2.62 -2.95
C GLY A 182 13.90 2.00 -3.78
N TYR A 183 14.12 1.91 -5.08
CA TYR A 183 13.18 1.22 -5.98
C TYR A 183 13.90 0.58 -7.15
N ASN A 184 13.24 -0.42 -7.73
CA ASN A 184 13.49 -0.86 -9.09
C ASN A 184 12.17 -0.85 -9.86
N ALA A 185 12.20 -0.57 -11.15
CA ALA A 185 10.99 -0.35 -11.92
C ALA A 185 11.11 -0.81 -13.37
N TYR A 186 10.00 -1.22 -13.93
CA TYR A 186 9.83 -1.38 -15.37
C TYR A 186 9.16 -0.14 -15.97
N THR A 187 9.79 0.43 -17.00
CA THR A 187 9.40 1.68 -17.66
C THR A 187 8.81 1.46 -19.05
N SER A 188 8.55 0.22 -19.43
CA SER A 188 8.15 -0.18 -20.78
C SER A 188 6.78 -0.86 -20.82
N ALA A 189 6.46 -1.52 -21.92
CA ALA A 189 5.27 -2.36 -22.07
C ALA A 189 5.12 -3.41 -20.95
N GLN A 190 6.22 -3.93 -20.41
CA GLN A 190 6.21 -4.85 -19.26
C GLN A 190 5.67 -4.18 -17.99
N GLY A 191 6.08 -2.93 -17.71
CA GLY A 191 5.57 -2.18 -16.57
C GLY A 191 4.05 -2.00 -16.61
N ARG A 192 3.46 -1.84 -17.79
CA ARG A 192 2.00 -1.72 -17.93
C ARG A 192 1.24 -3.00 -17.62
N GLN A 193 1.87 -4.15 -17.78
CA GLN A 193 1.25 -5.47 -17.55
C GLN A 193 1.32 -5.89 -16.07
N MET A 194 2.22 -5.31 -15.28
CA MET A 194 2.41 -5.67 -13.88
C MET A 194 1.10 -5.60 -13.10
N GLY A 195 0.84 -6.61 -12.29
CA GLY A 195 -0.20 -6.56 -11.27
C GLY A 195 0.12 -5.46 -10.24
N ARG A 196 -0.88 -4.64 -9.90
CA ARG A 196 -0.71 -3.42 -9.12
C ARG A 196 -1.28 -3.58 -7.72
N THR A 197 -0.85 -2.67 -6.84
CA THR A 197 -1.44 -2.47 -5.51
C THR A 197 -1.66 -0.99 -5.24
N ASN A 198 -2.78 -0.68 -4.60
CA ASN A 198 -3.09 0.63 -4.02
C ASN A 198 -2.84 0.67 -2.51
N TYR A 199 -2.10 -0.30 -1.98
CA TYR A 199 -1.82 -0.40 -0.55
C TYR A 199 -0.37 -0.79 -0.34
N LEU A 200 0.28 -0.21 0.67
CA LEU A 200 1.64 -0.56 1.05
C LEU A 200 1.74 -0.78 2.56
N PRO A 201 2.61 -1.72 3.00
CA PRO A 201 2.85 -1.95 4.41
C PRO A 201 3.66 -0.80 5.03
N CYS A 202 3.37 -0.48 6.29
CA CYS A 202 4.01 0.62 7.00
C CYS A 202 5.36 0.20 7.57
N GLY A 203 6.43 0.82 7.06
CA GLY A 203 7.82 0.64 7.52
C GLY A 203 8.23 1.57 8.67
N GLY A 204 7.32 2.47 9.09
CA GLY A 204 7.69 3.55 10.00
C GLY A 204 8.41 4.70 9.30
N ALA A 205 9.09 5.55 10.04
CA ALA A 205 9.72 6.74 9.46
C ALA A 205 10.68 6.40 8.30
N ILE A 206 11.66 5.53 8.55
CA ILE A 206 12.67 5.12 7.54
C ILE A 206 13.02 3.62 7.62
N GLY A 207 12.06 2.75 7.90
CA GLY A 207 12.30 1.31 7.93
C GLY A 207 13.05 0.83 9.17
N ASN A 208 14.11 0.04 8.98
CA ASN A 208 14.90 -0.51 10.08
C ASN A 208 15.68 0.54 10.88
N ALA A 209 15.88 1.72 10.31
CA ALA A 209 16.62 2.82 10.92
C ALA A 209 18.03 2.40 11.42
N LEU A 210 18.71 1.56 10.61
CA LEU A 210 20.07 1.11 10.93
C LEU A 210 21.08 1.87 10.09
N CYS A 211 22.10 2.41 10.72
CA CYS A 211 23.25 2.95 10.04
C CYS A 211 24.52 2.18 10.36
N ASN A 212 25.19 1.66 9.33
CA ASN A 212 26.36 0.77 9.48
C ASN A 212 26.14 -0.35 10.52
N GLY A 213 24.86 -0.83 10.64
CA GLY A 213 24.47 -1.85 11.56
C GLY A 213 24.10 -1.44 12.97
N MET A 214 24.23 -0.19 13.23
CA MET A 214 23.82 0.35 14.51
C MET A 214 22.50 1.11 14.35
N PRO A 215 21.56 0.95 15.29
CA PRO A 215 20.33 1.73 15.29
C PRO A 215 20.65 3.22 15.36
N ASP A 216 20.05 4.01 14.44
CA ASP A 216 20.05 5.46 14.56
C ASP A 216 19.18 5.87 15.75
N PRO A 217 19.71 6.60 16.76
CA PRO A 217 18.99 6.90 18.01
C PRO A 217 17.72 7.75 17.80
N PHE A 218 17.66 8.52 16.71
CA PHE A 218 16.50 9.34 16.40
C PHE A 218 15.43 8.55 15.64
N TRP A 219 15.82 7.86 14.58
CA TRP A 219 14.89 7.22 13.66
C TRP A 219 14.36 5.88 14.17
N VAL A 220 15.15 5.13 14.94
CA VAL A 220 14.79 3.78 15.42
C VAL A 220 13.50 3.78 16.28
N ARG A 221 13.23 4.88 16.98
CA ARG A 221 12.01 5.04 17.80
C ARG A 221 10.73 5.03 16.96
N TYR A 222 10.82 5.45 15.69
CA TYR A 222 9.70 5.47 14.74
C TYR A 222 9.75 4.30 13.77
N LYS A 223 10.38 3.20 14.15
CA LYS A 223 10.41 1.97 13.37
C LYS A 223 9.02 1.39 13.26
N GLY A 224 8.57 1.08 12.03
CA GLY A 224 7.27 0.48 11.76
C GLY A 224 7.25 -1.03 11.93
N VAL A 225 6.05 -1.58 11.86
CA VAL A 225 5.83 -3.03 12.06
C VAL A 225 6.33 -3.86 10.89
N PHE A 226 6.32 -3.31 9.68
CA PHE A 226 6.81 -3.96 8.48
C PHE A 226 8.11 -3.33 8.00
N THR A 227 9.22 -3.80 8.53
CA THR A 227 10.52 -3.40 8.02
C THR A 227 11.19 -4.58 7.31
N ASP A 228 12.31 -4.32 6.66
CA ASP A 228 13.02 -5.37 5.95
C ASP A 228 13.44 -6.49 6.91
N ARG A 229 13.13 -7.74 6.55
CA ARG A 229 13.36 -8.96 7.34
C ARG A 229 12.89 -8.87 8.80
N SER A 230 11.85 -8.09 9.07
CA SER A 230 11.31 -7.95 10.42
C SER A 230 10.71 -9.24 10.94
N LYS A 231 10.80 -9.40 12.28
CA LYS A 231 10.23 -10.50 13.06
C LYS A 231 9.30 -9.98 14.16
N ASN A 232 8.59 -8.90 13.87
CA ASN A 232 7.77 -8.21 14.84
C ASN A 232 6.56 -9.05 15.23
N LYS A 233 6.10 -8.87 16.47
CA LYS A 233 4.89 -9.49 17.02
C LYS A 233 3.93 -8.39 17.45
N LEU A 234 2.64 -8.57 17.24
CA LEU A 234 1.62 -7.59 17.68
C LEU A 234 1.65 -7.38 19.20
N GLY A 235 1.89 -8.44 19.95
CA GLY A 235 2.02 -8.35 21.42
C GLY A 235 3.27 -7.63 21.92
N ALA A 236 4.21 -7.28 21.03
CA ALA A 236 5.44 -6.55 21.38
C ALA A 236 5.40 -5.07 20.96
N LEU A 237 4.24 -4.55 20.55
CA LEU A 237 4.08 -3.16 20.15
C LEU A 237 3.87 -2.29 21.39
N TYR A 238 4.90 -1.54 21.79
CA TYR A 238 4.89 -0.72 23.02
C TYR A 238 3.83 0.38 22.98
N ASP A 239 3.57 0.96 21.80
CA ASP A 239 2.63 2.08 21.62
C ASP A 239 1.18 1.61 21.48
N GLY A 240 0.99 0.28 21.45
CA GLY A 240 -0.31 -0.38 21.32
C GLY A 240 -0.79 -0.56 19.87
N THR A 241 -1.50 -1.65 19.64
CA THR A 241 -1.96 -2.04 18.30
C THR A 241 -2.98 -1.08 17.69
N ALA A 242 -3.77 -0.39 18.49
CA ALA A 242 -4.75 0.60 18.04
C ALA A 242 -4.13 1.93 17.63
N ASN A 243 -2.87 2.17 17.99
CA ASN A 243 -2.15 3.42 17.74
C ASN A 243 -1.07 3.29 16.64
N THR A 244 -0.87 2.09 16.10
CA THR A 244 0.22 1.81 15.17
C THR A 244 -0.33 1.42 13.80
N PHE A 245 0.14 2.11 12.74
CA PHE A 245 -0.23 1.81 11.35
C PHE A 245 0.33 0.46 10.91
N MET A 246 -0.50 -0.29 10.19
CA MET A 246 -0.16 -1.55 9.58
C MET A 246 -0.02 -1.44 8.06
N PHE A 247 -1.06 -0.98 7.38
CA PHE A 247 -1.07 -0.73 5.93
C PHE A 247 -1.68 0.63 5.64
N GLY A 248 -1.25 1.30 4.57
CA GLY A 248 -1.82 2.56 4.12
C GLY A 248 -2.14 2.57 2.65
N GLU A 249 -3.08 3.44 2.25
CA GLU A 249 -3.40 3.68 0.85
C GLU A 249 -2.24 4.33 0.09
N TYR A 250 -2.07 3.91 -1.16
CA TYR A 250 -1.01 4.36 -2.04
C TYR A 250 -1.50 4.36 -3.49
N ILE A 251 -1.38 5.48 -4.18
CA ILE A 251 -1.78 5.60 -5.59
C ILE A 251 -0.60 5.87 -6.53
N GLY A 252 0.61 6.00 -5.99
CA GLY A 252 1.78 6.40 -6.77
C GLY A 252 1.87 7.91 -6.98
N ALA A 253 2.63 8.34 -7.98
CA ALA A 253 2.83 9.76 -8.27
C ALA A 253 1.81 10.24 -9.31
N PRO A 254 0.94 11.18 -8.98
CA PRO A 254 0.15 11.88 -9.96
C PRO A 254 1.02 12.95 -10.64
N GLN A 255 1.47 12.72 -11.88
CA GLN A 255 1.92 13.84 -12.71
C GLN A 255 0.80 14.25 -13.63
N THR A 256 0.27 15.48 -13.47
CA THR A 256 -0.64 16.15 -14.41
C THR A 256 -1.75 15.26 -15.00
N GLY A 257 -2.46 14.51 -14.15
CA GLY A 257 -3.58 13.66 -14.55
C GLY A 257 -3.24 12.25 -15.03
N GLN A 258 -1.96 11.92 -15.19
CA GLN A 258 -1.50 10.55 -15.42
C GLN A 258 -0.60 10.12 -14.26
N HIS A 259 -0.89 8.97 -13.68
CA HIS A 259 0.01 8.36 -12.71
C HIS A 259 1.29 7.92 -13.42
N THR A 260 2.43 8.49 -13.09
CA THR A 260 3.70 8.04 -13.66
C THR A 260 4.18 6.74 -13.07
N TRP A 261 3.85 6.48 -11.80
CA TRP A 261 4.37 5.35 -11.05
C TRP A 261 3.27 4.65 -10.24
N ALA A 262 3.21 3.34 -10.29
CA ALA A 262 2.35 2.53 -9.43
C ALA A 262 3.11 1.37 -8.82
N GLY A 263 2.72 0.93 -7.63
CA GLY A 263 3.32 -0.21 -6.95
C GLY A 263 2.93 -1.54 -7.57
N GLY A 264 3.92 -2.40 -7.88
CA GLY A 264 3.70 -3.81 -8.18
C GLY A 264 3.48 -4.60 -6.88
N TRP A 265 2.45 -5.44 -6.84
CA TRP A 265 2.09 -6.14 -5.59
C TRP A 265 3.16 -7.13 -5.10
N PHE A 266 3.89 -7.78 -6.00
CA PHE A 266 4.84 -8.82 -5.63
C PHE A 266 6.05 -8.27 -4.86
N GLY A 267 6.51 -7.08 -5.24
CA GLY A 267 7.63 -6.39 -4.62
C GLY A 267 7.24 -5.17 -3.79
N ALA A 268 5.98 -5.06 -3.39
CA ALA A 268 5.52 -4.03 -2.46
C ALA A 268 6.09 -4.31 -1.06
N CYS A 269 7.29 -3.82 -0.82
CA CYS A 269 7.96 -3.91 0.47
C CYS A 269 7.44 -2.81 1.42
N ASN A 270 8.24 -2.34 2.31
CA ASN A 270 7.86 -1.34 3.29
C ASN A 270 7.90 0.08 2.70
N MET A 271 6.90 0.89 3.04
CA MET A 271 6.86 2.31 2.73
C MET A 271 7.20 3.13 3.97
N ALA A 272 8.08 4.11 3.77
CA ALA A 272 8.46 5.06 4.81
C ALA A 272 7.40 6.16 4.99
N THR A 273 7.32 6.71 6.20
CA THR A 273 6.40 7.80 6.56
C THR A 273 7.09 9.14 6.79
N ALA A 274 8.43 9.18 6.78
CA ALA A 274 9.19 10.40 7.06
C ALA A 274 8.79 11.58 6.16
N TRP A 275 8.39 11.29 4.92
CA TRP A 275 7.94 12.29 3.95
C TRP A 275 6.48 12.72 4.10
N ALA A 276 5.85 12.40 5.26
CA ALA A 276 4.50 12.87 5.57
C ALA A 276 3.43 12.44 4.53
N ILE A 277 2.31 13.18 4.47
CA ILE A 277 1.26 13.00 3.46
C ILE A 277 1.06 14.34 2.72
N PRO A 278 1.97 14.73 1.83
CA PRO A 278 1.83 15.99 1.08
C PRO A 278 0.64 15.96 0.12
N GLU A 279 0.16 17.11 -0.29
CA GLU A 279 -0.89 17.27 -1.30
C GLU A 279 -0.40 18.25 -2.40
N PRO A 280 -0.24 17.79 -3.64
CA PRO A 280 -0.40 16.40 -4.11
C PRO A 280 0.67 15.47 -3.53
N GLY A 281 0.31 14.18 -3.37
CA GLY A 281 1.25 13.16 -2.94
C GLY A 281 2.26 12.80 -4.03
N ASP A 282 3.31 12.08 -3.64
CA ASP A 282 4.35 11.61 -4.55
C ASP A 282 4.48 10.07 -4.47
N TRP A 283 5.25 9.47 -5.37
CA TRP A 283 5.45 8.02 -5.46
C TRP A 283 6.08 7.40 -4.20
N TYR A 284 6.69 8.19 -3.36
CA TYR A 284 7.33 7.79 -2.09
C TYR A 284 6.51 8.18 -0.86
N THR A 285 5.26 8.56 -1.03
CA THR A 285 4.36 8.95 0.08
C THR A 285 3.06 8.18 0.05
N TYR A 286 2.44 7.96 1.21
CA TYR A 286 1.06 7.52 1.25
C TYR A 286 0.15 8.61 0.69
N ASN A 287 -0.80 8.20 -0.12
CA ASN A 287 -1.72 9.11 -0.79
C ASN A 287 -2.98 8.36 -1.25
N SER A 288 -4.03 9.11 -1.57
CA SER A 288 -5.33 8.53 -1.94
C SER A 288 -6.07 9.41 -2.94
N LYS A 289 -7.01 8.81 -3.68
CA LYS A 289 -8.01 9.52 -4.50
C LYS A 289 -9.23 9.97 -3.70
N HIS A 290 -9.34 9.53 -2.46
CA HIS A 290 -10.43 9.94 -1.57
C HIS A 290 -10.25 11.39 -1.14
N THR A 291 -11.33 12.18 -1.18
CA THR A 291 -11.25 13.59 -0.84
C THR A 291 -10.78 13.80 0.60
N ALA A 292 -9.68 14.54 0.75
CA ALA A 292 -9.10 15.02 2.00
C ALA A 292 -8.62 13.94 3.00
N VAL A 293 -8.63 12.67 2.64
CA VAL A 293 -8.21 11.59 3.55
C VAL A 293 -7.41 10.50 2.84
N VAL A 294 -6.50 9.90 3.60
CA VAL A 294 -5.83 8.65 3.29
C VAL A 294 -6.20 7.62 4.35
N GLN A 295 -6.59 6.42 3.95
CA GLN A 295 -7.00 5.39 4.89
C GLN A 295 -5.81 4.52 5.31
N PHE A 296 -5.76 4.20 6.60
CA PHE A 296 -4.76 3.30 7.18
C PHE A 296 -5.44 2.19 7.97
N ALA A 297 -5.01 0.96 7.77
CA ALA A 297 -5.28 -0.12 8.69
C ALA A 297 -4.34 0.00 9.89
N MET A 298 -4.88 -0.12 11.09
CA MET A 298 -4.13 -0.19 12.33
C MET A 298 -3.75 -1.63 12.67
N CYS A 299 -2.78 -1.81 13.54
CA CYS A 299 -2.35 -3.14 13.98
C CYS A 299 -3.39 -3.92 14.79
N ASP A 300 -4.47 -3.29 15.26
CA ASP A 300 -5.63 -3.96 15.87
C ASP A 300 -6.69 -4.42 14.84
N GLY A 301 -6.46 -4.17 13.55
CA GLY A 301 -7.40 -4.46 12.46
C GLY A 301 -8.48 -3.40 12.24
N SER A 302 -8.51 -2.32 13.01
CA SER A 302 -9.35 -1.15 12.72
C SER A 302 -8.82 -0.39 11.50
N VAL A 303 -9.68 0.38 10.83
CA VAL A 303 -9.26 1.24 9.71
C VAL A 303 -9.59 2.68 10.05
N GLN A 304 -8.57 3.52 10.03
CA GLN A 304 -8.66 4.93 10.36
C GLN A 304 -8.47 5.81 9.12
N ARG A 305 -9.03 6.99 9.18
CA ARG A 305 -8.91 8.02 8.12
C ARG A 305 -7.99 9.11 8.62
N VAL A 306 -6.83 9.20 8.01
CA VAL A 306 -5.84 10.26 8.28
C VAL A 306 -6.06 11.38 7.28
N ARG A 307 -6.09 12.63 7.74
CA ARG A 307 -6.26 13.77 6.85
C ARG A 307 -5.07 13.92 5.90
N GLN A 308 -5.31 14.31 4.66
CA GLN A 308 -4.26 14.74 3.76
C GLN A 308 -3.56 16.01 4.30
N GLY A 309 -2.31 16.22 3.96
CA GLY A 309 -1.51 17.33 4.44
C GLY A 309 -0.90 17.14 5.85
N VAL A 310 -1.09 15.97 6.49
CA VAL A 310 -0.44 15.68 7.77
C VAL A 310 1.07 15.75 7.63
N GLY A 311 1.73 16.55 8.48
CA GLY A 311 3.18 16.75 8.47
C GLY A 311 3.70 17.47 7.22
N ALA A 312 2.83 18.10 6.43
CA ALA A 312 3.21 18.81 5.21
C ALA A 312 2.56 20.20 5.14
N ASN A 313 3.15 21.07 4.32
CA ASN A 313 2.59 22.37 3.94
C ASN A 313 2.58 22.44 2.41
N GLY A 314 1.44 22.08 1.80
CA GLY A 314 1.36 21.79 0.37
C GLY A 314 2.31 20.65 -0.02
N ASN A 315 3.16 20.89 -1.01
CA ASN A 315 4.15 19.92 -1.47
C ASN A 315 5.39 19.80 -0.58
N ASN A 316 5.55 20.71 0.40
CA ASN A 316 6.73 20.74 1.24
C ASN A 316 6.48 19.97 2.54
N ILE A 317 7.45 19.16 2.95
CA ILE A 317 7.39 18.44 4.21
C ILE A 317 7.70 19.43 5.34
N ALA A 318 6.80 19.46 6.31
CA ALA A 318 6.95 20.26 7.53
C ALA A 318 7.70 19.46 8.59
N TRP A 319 8.99 19.20 8.33
CA TRP A 319 9.86 18.41 9.18
C TRP A 319 9.85 18.87 10.64
N PHE A 320 9.81 17.93 11.56
CA PHE A 320 9.97 18.15 12.99
C PHE A 320 8.90 19.05 13.63
N THR A 321 7.77 19.26 12.97
CA THR A 321 6.59 19.91 13.57
C THR A 321 5.83 18.92 14.45
N GLY A 322 4.97 19.43 15.35
CA GLY A 322 4.14 18.59 16.19
C GLY A 322 3.25 17.64 15.39
N ASP A 323 2.76 18.10 14.24
CA ASP A 323 1.93 17.34 13.31
C ASP A 323 2.72 16.21 12.64
N TRP A 324 3.96 16.52 12.19
CA TRP A 324 4.88 15.54 11.65
C TRP A 324 5.25 14.47 12.71
N TYR A 325 5.64 14.90 13.91
CA TYR A 325 5.95 13.95 15.00
C TYR A 325 4.78 13.04 15.34
N ASN A 326 3.57 13.59 15.36
CA ASN A 326 2.38 12.81 15.67
C ASN A 326 2.10 11.74 14.61
N TYR A 327 2.36 12.05 13.33
CA TYR A 327 2.27 11.09 12.25
C TYR A 327 3.35 9.99 12.36
N GLN A 328 4.59 10.37 12.72
CA GLN A 328 5.65 9.38 12.94
C GLN A 328 5.36 8.47 14.14
N ARG A 329 4.76 8.98 15.21
CA ARG A 329 4.32 8.17 16.36
C ARG A 329 3.28 7.12 15.96
N ALA A 330 2.33 7.48 15.11
CA ALA A 330 1.35 6.52 14.58
C ALA A 330 1.98 5.48 13.63
N SER A 331 3.10 5.80 13.01
CA SER A 331 3.80 4.89 12.09
C SER A 331 4.81 3.97 12.78
N GLY A 332 5.39 4.41 13.90
CA GLY A 332 6.31 3.64 14.73
C GLY A 332 5.58 2.85 15.83
N PHE A 333 6.31 2.03 16.55
CA PHE A 333 5.76 1.24 17.65
C PHE A 333 6.67 1.19 18.90
N GLN A 334 7.75 1.96 18.94
CA GLN A 334 8.79 1.88 19.98
C GLN A 334 9.08 3.20 20.68
N ASP A 335 8.39 4.27 20.38
CA ASP A 335 8.71 5.59 20.95
C ASP A 335 8.11 5.80 22.35
N GLY A 336 7.15 4.97 22.76
CA GLY A 336 6.46 5.05 24.04
C GLY A 336 5.61 6.32 24.21
N GLN A 337 5.30 7.00 23.11
CA GLN A 337 4.55 8.25 23.12
C GLN A 337 3.10 8.04 22.68
N VAL A 338 2.21 8.76 23.30
CA VAL A 338 0.79 8.71 22.94
C VAL A 338 0.54 9.45 21.64
N VAL A 339 -0.10 8.78 20.68
CA VAL A 339 -0.55 9.38 19.44
C VAL A 339 -1.76 10.26 19.71
N ASN A 340 -1.75 11.49 19.23
CA ASN A 340 -2.94 12.32 19.23
C ASN A 340 -3.74 12.05 17.93
N LEU A 341 -4.67 11.10 18.00
CA LEU A 341 -5.48 10.68 16.85
C LEU A 341 -6.32 11.83 16.28
N THR A 342 -6.81 12.75 17.13
CA THR A 342 -7.59 13.91 16.69
C THR A 342 -6.77 14.86 15.81
N GLN A 343 -5.47 15.06 16.10
CA GLN A 343 -4.59 15.85 15.22
C GLN A 343 -4.40 15.19 13.85
N LEU A 344 -4.43 13.88 13.76
CA LEU A 344 -4.39 13.15 12.50
C LEU A 344 -5.73 13.21 11.74
N GLY A 345 -6.78 13.80 12.33
CA GLY A 345 -8.12 13.84 11.77
C GLY A 345 -8.91 12.55 12.01
N ILE A 346 -8.46 11.73 12.94
CA ILE A 346 -9.13 10.49 13.37
C ILE A 346 -10.09 10.88 14.51
N ASN A 347 -11.40 10.65 14.28
CA ASN A 347 -12.49 10.91 15.24
C ASN A 347 -13.07 9.60 15.74
#